data_da2abffe6ec75f94589a577be3a2d23d
#
_entry.id   da2abffe6ec75f94589a577be3a2d23d
#
_cell.length_a   1.000
_cell.length_b   1.000
_cell.length_c   1.000
_cell.angle_alpha   90.00
_cell.angle_beta   90.00
_cell.angle_gamma   90.00
#
_symmetry.space_group_name_H-M   'P 1'
#
loop_
_entity.id
_entity.type
_entity.pdbx_description
1 polymer ?
#
loop_
_entity_poly.entity_id
_entity_poly.type
_entity_poly.pdbx_seq_one_letter_code
_entity_poly.pdbx_strand_id
1 'polypeptide(L)'
;RQMCIRDRGITQVGDSVWQLTWQDGVALRRDADTLEATGRATYDGEGWGLCARDDELIFSDGSASLRRLDPATFAERERFEVTADGKPVTGLNELECVDDAVYANVFTTTDILRIDAESGEVTALIDASALPNNAEDDPNNVLNGIAHLPGTEAFLLTGKRWPDMYRVTFEPVD
;
A
#
# COMPACT_ATOMS: atom_id res chain seq x y z
N ARG A 1 9.69 27.77 -5.86
CA ARG A 1 9.23 26.89 -4.75
C ARG A 1 9.31 25.47 -5.27
N GLN A 2 10.35 24.76 -4.86
CA GLN A 2 10.43 23.32 -5.09
C GLN A 2 9.37 22.69 -4.18
N MET A 3 8.24 22.29 -4.74
CA MET A 3 7.25 21.47 -4.03
C MET A 3 7.91 20.11 -3.78
N CYS A 4 8.26 19.83 -2.54
CA CYS A 4 8.53 18.47 -2.13
C CYS A 4 7.21 17.71 -2.16
N ILE A 5 6.84 17.20 -3.32
CA ILE A 5 5.81 16.20 -3.44
C ILE A 5 6.38 14.99 -2.71
N ARG A 6 5.88 14.69 -1.52
CA ARG A 6 6.17 13.43 -0.85
C ARG A 6 5.23 12.41 -1.46
N ASP A 7 5.69 11.79 -2.52
CA ASP A 7 4.98 10.71 -3.17
C ASP A 7 4.82 9.54 -2.19
N ARG A 8 3.65 8.91 -2.24
CA ARG A 8 3.26 7.76 -1.43
C ARG A 8 2.75 6.66 -2.37
N GLY A 9 1.86 5.81 -1.91
CA GLY A 9 1.33 4.67 -2.64
C GLY A 9 1.19 4.89 -4.15
N ILE A 10 1.58 3.91 -4.90
CA ILE A 10 1.52 3.90 -6.36
C ILE A 10 0.99 2.55 -6.83
N THR A 11 0.06 2.56 -7.78
CA THR A 11 -0.44 1.32 -8.38
C THR A 11 -0.79 1.51 -9.85
N GLN A 12 -0.66 0.44 -10.63
CA GLN A 12 -1.09 0.39 -12.01
C GLN A 12 -2.46 -0.26 -12.13
N VAL A 13 -3.34 0.35 -12.92
CA VAL A 13 -4.61 -0.23 -13.33
C VAL A 13 -4.83 0.03 -14.81
N GLY A 14 -4.86 -1.06 -15.61
CA GLY A 14 -4.88 -0.96 -17.08
C GLY A 14 -3.71 -0.12 -17.60
N ASP A 15 -4.00 0.84 -18.47
CA ASP A 15 -3.01 1.73 -19.09
C ASP A 15 -2.72 2.99 -18.24
N SER A 16 -3.08 2.97 -16.97
CA SER A 16 -2.89 4.11 -16.07
C SER A 16 -2.15 3.72 -14.80
N VAL A 17 -1.34 4.64 -14.29
CA VAL A 17 -0.74 4.57 -12.97
C VAL A 17 -1.31 5.68 -12.11
N TRP A 18 -1.83 5.32 -10.94
CA TRP A 18 -2.22 6.28 -9.91
C TRP A 18 -1.11 6.42 -8.89
N GLN A 19 -0.80 7.65 -8.51
CA GLN A 19 0.25 8.04 -7.57
C GLN A 19 -0.32 9.00 -6.54
N LEU A 20 -0.22 8.67 -5.26
CA LEU A 20 -0.69 9.52 -4.17
C LEU A 20 0.34 10.58 -3.80
N THR A 21 -0.15 11.73 -3.34
CA THR A 21 0.62 12.66 -2.53
C THR A 21 0.27 12.45 -1.05
N TRP A 22 1.20 12.71 -0.12
CA TRP A 22 0.94 12.42 1.29
C TRP A 22 -0.15 13.30 1.90
N GLN A 23 0.05 14.62 1.91
CA GLN A 23 -0.80 15.59 2.63
C GLN A 23 -1.46 16.62 1.71
N ASP A 24 -1.14 16.58 0.42
CA ASP A 24 -1.70 17.56 -0.53
C ASP A 24 -3.12 17.17 -0.99
N GLY A 25 -3.61 15.96 -0.62
CA GLY A 25 -4.94 15.47 -0.99
C GLY A 25 -5.11 15.32 -2.51
N VAL A 26 -4.03 15.02 -3.24
CA VAL A 26 -4.03 14.88 -4.70
C VAL A 26 -3.52 13.51 -5.10
N ALA A 27 -4.27 12.82 -5.96
CA ALA A 27 -3.82 11.66 -6.71
C ALA A 27 -3.49 12.08 -8.16
N LEU A 28 -2.30 11.74 -8.63
CA LEU A 28 -1.87 11.99 -10.00
C LEU A 28 -2.15 10.74 -10.83
N ARG A 29 -2.79 10.93 -11.98
CA ARG A 29 -2.94 9.89 -12.99
C ARG A 29 -1.87 10.05 -14.04
N ARG A 30 -1.19 8.97 -14.36
CA ARG A 30 -0.13 8.90 -15.37
C ARG A 30 -0.44 7.83 -16.41
N ASP A 31 0.06 8.00 -17.59
CA ASP A 31 0.13 6.95 -18.61
C ASP A 31 1.14 5.88 -18.16
N ALA A 32 0.78 4.60 -18.27
CA ALA A 32 1.60 3.50 -17.73
C ALA A 32 2.91 3.28 -18.50
N ASP A 33 2.96 3.63 -19.79
CA ASP A 33 4.14 3.44 -20.63
C ASP A 33 5.11 4.61 -20.54
N THR A 34 4.58 5.84 -20.56
CA THR A 34 5.40 7.06 -20.65
C THR A 34 5.59 7.76 -19.31
N LEU A 35 4.76 7.43 -18.31
CA LEU A 35 4.66 8.09 -17.02
C LEU A 35 4.31 9.59 -17.10
N GLU A 36 3.89 10.07 -18.26
CA GLU A 36 3.40 11.44 -18.42
C GLU A 36 2.09 11.63 -17.65
N ALA A 37 1.90 12.79 -17.05
CA ALA A 37 0.69 13.10 -16.33
C ALA A 37 -0.49 13.25 -17.29
N THR A 38 -1.53 12.44 -17.12
CA THR A 38 -2.76 12.43 -17.93
C THR A 38 -3.97 13.00 -17.20
N GLY A 39 -3.87 13.14 -15.87
CA GLY A 39 -4.96 13.68 -15.06
C GLY A 39 -4.61 13.76 -13.58
N ARG A 40 -5.59 14.17 -12.81
CA ARG A 40 -5.53 14.21 -11.35
C ARG A 40 -6.92 14.10 -10.74
N ALA A 41 -6.96 13.59 -9.51
CA ALA A 41 -8.13 13.61 -8.64
C ALA A 41 -7.76 14.21 -7.28
N THR A 42 -8.75 14.50 -6.46
CA THR A 42 -8.55 14.96 -5.08
C THR A 42 -9.19 13.99 -4.10
N TYR A 43 -8.64 13.90 -2.90
CA TYR A 43 -9.19 13.12 -1.80
C TYR A 43 -9.01 13.85 -0.48
N ASP A 44 -9.83 13.51 0.51
CA ASP A 44 -9.74 14.09 1.86
C ASP A 44 -8.76 13.31 2.73
N GLY A 45 -8.02 14.03 3.56
CA GLY A 45 -7.05 13.47 4.51
C GLY A 45 -5.68 13.19 3.90
N GLU A 46 -4.96 12.22 4.49
CA GLU A 46 -3.65 11.79 4.02
C GLU A 46 -3.78 10.58 3.09
N GLY A 47 -2.86 10.45 2.13
CA GLY A 47 -2.74 9.26 1.30
C GLY A 47 -1.47 8.50 1.67
N TRP A 48 -1.59 7.21 2.04
CA TRP A 48 -0.46 6.40 2.50
C TRP A 48 -0.12 5.26 1.53
N GLY A 49 -1.04 4.38 1.24
CA GLY A 49 -0.85 3.25 0.34
C GLY A 49 -2.01 3.11 -0.65
N LEU A 50 -1.74 2.43 -1.76
CA LEU A 50 -2.69 2.23 -2.83
C LEU A 50 -2.39 0.93 -3.57
N CYS A 51 -3.38 0.06 -3.73
CA CYS A 51 -3.28 -1.09 -4.63
C CYS A 51 -4.50 -1.21 -5.54
N ALA A 52 -4.36 -1.91 -6.66
CA ALA A 52 -5.44 -2.19 -7.60
C ALA A 52 -5.90 -3.63 -7.46
N ARG A 53 -7.21 -3.86 -7.44
CA ARG A 53 -7.85 -5.16 -7.44
C ARG A 53 -9.08 -5.12 -8.33
N ASP A 54 -9.17 -6.03 -9.30
CA ASP A 54 -10.29 -6.11 -10.23
C ASP A 54 -10.66 -4.74 -10.85
N ASP A 55 -11.84 -4.24 -10.52
CA ASP A 55 -12.38 -2.96 -10.98
C ASP A 55 -12.39 -1.88 -9.88
N GLU A 56 -11.52 -2.00 -8.89
CA GLU A 56 -11.41 -1.06 -7.77
C GLU A 56 -9.95 -0.75 -7.40
N LEU A 57 -9.77 0.38 -6.71
CA LEU A 57 -8.55 0.70 -5.99
C LEU A 57 -8.83 0.60 -4.50
N ILE A 58 -7.88 0.05 -3.74
CA ILE A 58 -7.90 0.05 -2.28
C ILE A 58 -6.88 1.08 -1.79
N PHE A 59 -7.32 1.96 -0.90
CA PHE A 59 -6.56 3.12 -0.42
C PHE A 59 -6.47 3.12 1.10
N SER A 60 -5.30 3.42 1.65
CA SER A 60 -5.04 3.57 3.08
C SER A 60 -4.65 5.01 3.44
N ASP A 61 -4.96 5.41 4.67
CA ASP A 61 -4.61 6.71 5.26
C ASP A 61 -4.01 6.60 6.68
N GLY A 62 -3.60 5.39 7.07
CA GLY A 62 -3.05 5.09 8.38
C GLY A 62 -4.09 4.81 9.46
N SER A 63 -5.38 4.99 9.18
CA SER A 63 -6.47 4.58 10.08
C SER A 63 -6.72 3.07 9.97
N ALA A 64 -7.72 2.57 10.72
CA ALA A 64 -8.20 1.19 10.59
C ALA A 64 -9.17 1.01 9.42
N SER A 65 -9.44 2.06 8.65
CA SER A 65 -10.40 2.03 7.55
C SER A 65 -9.68 2.06 6.22
N LEU A 66 -9.98 1.12 5.34
CA LEU A 66 -9.58 1.15 3.93
C LEU A 66 -10.75 1.67 3.08
N ARG A 67 -10.41 2.38 2.00
CA ARG A 67 -11.38 2.95 1.07
C ARG A 67 -11.35 2.19 -0.24
N ARG A 68 -12.53 1.87 -0.78
CA ARG A 68 -12.70 1.36 -2.15
C ARG A 68 -12.96 2.53 -3.07
N LEU A 69 -12.15 2.68 -4.11
CA LEU A 69 -12.26 3.80 -5.04
C LEU A 69 -12.51 3.29 -6.45
N ASP A 70 -13.19 4.10 -7.24
CA ASP A 70 -13.36 3.89 -8.68
C ASP A 70 -12.03 4.12 -9.42
N PRO A 71 -11.48 3.17 -10.17
CA PRO A 71 -10.16 3.29 -10.79
C PRO A 71 -10.13 4.29 -11.96
N ALA A 72 -11.27 4.63 -12.56
CA ALA A 72 -11.34 5.59 -13.65
C ALA A 72 -11.40 7.04 -13.16
N THR A 73 -12.13 7.28 -12.06
CA THR A 73 -12.43 8.61 -11.54
C THR A 73 -11.76 8.94 -10.21
N PHE A 74 -11.25 7.93 -9.50
CA PHE A 74 -10.73 8.01 -8.13
C PHE A 74 -11.80 8.35 -7.09
N ALA A 75 -13.07 8.29 -7.44
CA ALA A 75 -14.18 8.58 -6.52
C ALA A 75 -14.32 7.46 -5.48
N GLU A 76 -14.50 7.84 -4.23
CA GLU A 76 -14.76 6.89 -3.15
C GLU A 76 -16.14 6.23 -3.35
N ARG A 77 -16.16 4.90 -3.36
CA ARG A 77 -17.37 4.08 -3.46
C ARG A 77 -17.85 3.61 -2.09
N GLU A 78 -16.90 3.19 -1.24
CA GLU A 78 -17.17 2.55 0.03
C GLU A 78 -15.96 2.64 0.98
N ARG A 79 -16.19 2.39 2.27
CA ARG A 79 -15.15 2.15 3.28
C ARG A 79 -15.46 0.87 4.04
N PHE A 80 -14.41 0.17 4.42
CA PHE A 80 -14.52 -0.98 5.31
C PHE A 80 -13.44 -0.91 6.41
N GLU A 81 -13.77 -1.44 7.57
CA GLU A 81 -12.87 -1.45 8.71
C GLU A 81 -12.01 -2.73 8.70
N VAL A 82 -10.72 -2.58 8.96
CA VAL A 82 -9.81 -3.71 9.14
C VAL A 82 -9.75 -4.10 10.60
N THR A 83 -10.01 -5.38 10.89
CA THR A 83 -10.03 -5.91 12.24
C THR A 83 -9.17 -7.17 12.39
N ALA A 84 -8.56 -7.31 13.57
CA ALA A 84 -7.92 -8.54 14.02
C ALA A 84 -8.60 -8.97 15.31
N ASP A 85 -9.12 -10.20 15.38
CA ASP A 85 -9.90 -10.70 16.52
C ASP A 85 -11.03 -9.74 16.94
N GLY A 86 -11.71 -9.13 15.96
CA GLY A 86 -12.79 -8.17 16.17
C GLY A 86 -12.38 -6.81 16.73
N LYS A 87 -11.08 -6.47 16.69
CA LYS A 87 -10.55 -5.17 17.10
C LYS A 87 -9.98 -4.41 15.93
N PRO A 88 -10.29 -3.10 15.78
CA PRO A 88 -9.71 -2.29 14.71
C PRO A 88 -8.18 -2.25 14.74
N VAL A 89 -7.55 -2.35 13.56
CA VAL A 89 -6.10 -2.28 13.40
C VAL A 89 -5.73 -1.01 12.65
N THR A 90 -4.93 -0.15 13.28
CA THR A 90 -4.46 1.12 12.71
C THR A 90 -3.02 1.01 12.19
N GLY A 91 -2.56 2.06 11.51
CA GLY A 91 -1.21 2.12 10.96
C GLY A 91 -1.08 1.44 9.61
N LEU A 92 -2.20 1.14 8.95
CA LEU A 92 -2.20 0.55 7.60
C LEU A 92 -1.54 1.52 6.61
N ASN A 93 -0.43 1.09 6.02
CA ASN A 93 0.41 1.97 5.20
C ASN A 93 0.46 1.46 3.75
N GLU A 94 1.62 1.09 3.22
CA GLU A 94 1.72 0.61 1.85
C GLU A 94 0.93 -0.67 1.66
N LEU A 95 0.27 -0.77 0.51
CA LEU A 95 -0.66 -1.84 0.18
C LEU A 95 -0.24 -2.59 -1.08
N GLU A 96 -0.52 -3.89 -1.09
CA GLU A 96 -0.46 -4.74 -2.28
C GLU A 96 -1.69 -5.64 -2.33
N CYS A 97 -2.37 -5.64 -3.46
CA CYS A 97 -3.57 -6.45 -3.69
C CYS A 97 -3.21 -7.71 -4.48
N VAL A 98 -3.49 -8.89 -3.91
CA VAL A 98 -3.25 -10.18 -4.57
C VAL A 98 -4.50 -11.05 -4.40
N ASP A 99 -5.15 -11.39 -5.48
CA ASP A 99 -6.40 -12.15 -5.49
C ASP A 99 -7.45 -11.54 -4.53
N ASP A 100 -7.92 -12.30 -3.55
CA ASP A 100 -8.91 -11.86 -2.56
C ASP A 100 -8.31 -11.21 -1.32
N ALA A 101 -7.00 -10.92 -1.32
CA ALA A 101 -6.31 -10.37 -0.16
C ALA A 101 -5.67 -9.00 -0.43
N VAL A 102 -5.67 -8.18 0.61
CA VAL A 102 -4.85 -6.97 0.71
C VAL A 102 -3.71 -7.25 1.69
N TYR A 103 -2.48 -7.05 1.24
CA TYR A 103 -1.31 -7.06 2.11
C TYR A 103 -0.99 -5.62 2.50
N ALA A 104 -0.84 -5.36 3.78
CA ALA A 104 -0.60 -4.01 4.31
C ALA A 104 0.60 -3.97 5.26
N ASN A 105 1.56 -3.09 4.98
CA ASN A 105 2.59 -2.77 5.98
C ASN A 105 1.95 -2.04 7.16
N VAL A 106 2.32 -2.42 8.39
CA VAL A 106 1.91 -1.70 9.61
C VAL A 106 2.99 -0.68 9.96
N PHE A 107 2.64 0.60 9.95
CA PHE A 107 3.59 1.71 10.13
C PHE A 107 4.36 1.62 11.44
N THR A 108 5.68 1.81 11.38
CA THR A 108 6.67 1.72 12.47
C THR A 108 6.94 0.31 13.00
N THR A 109 6.35 -0.73 12.42
CA THR A 109 6.65 -2.12 12.75
C THR A 109 7.34 -2.84 11.59
N THR A 110 7.67 -4.12 11.78
CA THR A 110 8.10 -5.03 10.73
C THR A 110 6.98 -5.98 10.29
N ASP A 111 5.77 -5.70 10.73
CA ASP A 111 4.61 -6.52 10.46
C ASP A 111 3.97 -6.17 9.12
N ILE A 112 3.53 -7.21 8.44
CA ILE A 112 2.66 -7.11 7.26
C ILE A 112 1.42 -7.92 7.57
N LEU A 113 0.25 -7.33 7.37
CA LEU A 113 -1.03 -8.00 7.54
C LEU A 113 -1.50 -8.54 6.19
N ARG A 114 -2.02 -9.76 6.19
CA ARG A 114 -2.86 -10.26 5.12
C ARG A 114 -4.32 -10.08 5.55
N ILE A 115 -5.06 -9.32 4.79
CA ILE A 115 -6.43 -8.89 5.08
C ILE A 115 -7.32 -9.49 4.01
N ASP A 116 -8.42 -10.13 4.39
CA ASP A 116 -9.47 -10.50 3.46
C ASP A 116 -10.12 -9.24 2.93
N ALA A 117 -10.07 -9.06 1.60
CA ALA A 117 -10.48 -7.81 0.97
C ALA A 117 -11.99 -7.57 1.04
N GLU A 118 -12.81 -8.59 1.26
CA GLU A 118 -14.27 -8.47 1.32
C GLU A 118 -14.74 -8.09 2.73
N SER A 119 -14.25 -8.82 3.73
CA SER A 119 -14.67 -8.66 5.13
C SER A 119 -13.86 -7.64 5.92
N GLY A 120 -12.63 -7.34 5.50
CA GLY A 120 -11.67 -6.55 6.28
C GLY A 120 -11.02 -7.31 7.44
N GLU A 121 -11.24 -8.63 7.56
CA GLU A 121 -10.65 -9.42 8.62
C GLU A 121 -9.19 -9.75 8.33
N VAL A 122 -8.31 -9.58 9.32
CA VAL A 122 -6.91 -10.00 9.23
C VAL A 122 -6.84 -11.52 9.29
N THR A 123 -6.36 -12.14 8.22
CA THR A 123 -6.26 -13.60 8.07
C THR A 123 -4.88 -14.14 8.36
N ALA A 124 -3.84 -13.30 8.33
CA ALA A 124 -2.48 -13.65 8.74
C ALA A 124 -1.67 -12.42 9.15
N LEU A 125 -0.75 -12.64 10.08
CA LEU A 125 0.33 -11.72 10.44
C LEU A 125 1.64 -12.28 9.90
N ILE A 126 2.37 -11.47 9.16
CA ILE A 126 3.66 -11.81 8.57
C ILE A 126 4.73 -10.98 9.28
N ASP A 127 5.64 -11.65 9.96
CA ASP A 127 6.79 -11.02 10.63
C ASP A 127 7.97 -10.93 9.66
N ALA A 128 8.31 -9.71 9.27
CA ALA A 128 9.47 -9.41 8.42
C ALA A 128 10.68 -8.90 9.22
N SER A 129 10.74 -9.11 10.53
CA SER A 129 11.81 -8.64 11.42
C SER A 129 13.18 -9.24 11.08
N ALA A 130 13.21 -10.39 10.40
CA ALA A 130 14.43 -11.03 9.93
C ALA A 130 15.10 -10.32 8.75
N LEU A 131 14.42 -9.39 8.08
CA LEU A 131 15.00 -8.64 6.96
C LEU A 131 15.97 -7.58 7.48
N PRO A 132 17.22 -7.53 6.97
CA PRO A 132 18.17 -6.53 7.39
C PRO A 132 17.70 -5.13 6.98
N ASN A 133 17.76 -4.18 7.91
CA ASN A 133 17.63 -2.77 7.61
C ASN A 133 19.04 -2.15 7.54
N ASN A 134 19.54 -1.98 6.32
CA ASN A 134 20.86 -1.41 6.05
C ASN A 134 20.81 0.11 5.77
N ALA A 135 19.67 0.75 6.03
CA ALA A 135 19.56 2.21 5.95
C ALA A 135 20.32 2.90 7.08
N GLU A 136 20.54 4.20 6.94
CA GLU A 136 21.06 5.04 8.01
C GLU A 136 20.16 4.95 9.26
N ASP A 137 20.72 5.13 10.44
CA ASP A 137 20.00 5.09 11.72
C ASP A 137 19.06 6.32 11.84
N ASP A 138 17.85 6.15 11.34
CA ASP A 138 16.76 7.12 11.39
C ASP A 138 15.44 6.35 11.69
N PRO A 139 14.68 6.74 12.72
CA PRO A 139 13.44 6.08 13.08
C PRO A 139 12.35 6.12 11.99
N ASN A 140 12.56 6.93 10.95
CA ASN A 140 11.67 6.97 9.79
C ASN A 140 12.06 5.98 8.68
N ASN A 141 13.21 5.31 8.79
CA ASN A 141 13.66 4.33 7.81
C ASN A 141 13.06 2.95 8.11
N VAL A 142 11.74 2.90 8.14
CA VAL A 142 10.93 1.72 8.46
C VAL A 142 10.63 0.88 7.24
N LEU A 143 10.32 -0.40 7.46
CA LEU A 143 9.73 -1.27 6.43
C LEU A 143 8.46 -0.60 5.88
N ASN A 144 8.41 -0.34 4.59
CA ASN A 144 7.24 0.25 3.93
C ASN A 144 7.38 0.19 2.41
N GLY A 145 7.10 -0.94 1.86
CA GLY A 145 7.08 -1.21 0.43
C GLY A 145 6.88 -2.69 0.22
N ILE A 146 5.82 -3.05 -0.48
CA ILE A 146 5.47 -4.41 -0.81
C ILE A 146 4.95 -4.46 -2.25
N ALA A 147 5.41 -5.43 -3.02
CA ALA A 147 4.90 -5.70 -4.35
C ALA A 147 4.95 -7.21 -4.63
N HIS A 148 3.86 -7.76 -5.12
CA HIS A 148 3.78 -9.14 -5.55
C HIS A 148 4.43 -9.32 -6.94
N LEU A 149 5.16 -10.40 -7.14
CA LEU A 149 5.69 -10.77 -8.44
C LEU A 149 4.66 -11.65 -9.17
N PRO A 150 3.98 -11.12 -10.20
CA PRO A 150 2.90 -11.83 -10.87
C PRO A 150 3.30 -13.23 -11.35
N GLY A 151 2.41 -14.20 -11.13
CA GLY A 151 2.64 -15.61 -11.51
C GLY A 151 3.61 -16.37 -10.62
N THR A 152 3.93 -15.85 -9.45
CA THR A 152 4.80 -16.51 -8.45
C THR A 152 4.20 -16.37 -7.05
N GLU A 153 4.79 -17.07 -6.07
CA GLU A 153 4.50 -16.89 -4.63
C GLU A 153 5.37 -15.80 -3.97
N ALA A 154 6.16 -15.08 -4.77
CA ALA A 154 7.18 -14.19 -4.25
C ALA A 154 6.72 -12.74 -4.20
N PHE A 155 7.21 -12.04 -3.18
CA PHE A 155 7.04 -10.62 -2.99
C PHE A 155 8.39 -9.90 -3.00
N LEU A 156 8.37 -8.63 -3.36
CA LEU A 156 9.47 -7.69 -3.15
C LEU A 156 9.13 -6.83 -1.94
N LEU A 157 10.02 -6.81 -0.96
CA LEU A 157 9.90 -5.97 0.23
C LEU A 157 11.06 -4.97 0.29
N THR A 158 10.76 -3.77 0.69
CA THR A 158 11.75 -2.71 0.94
C THR A 158 11.28 -1.78 2.07
N GLY A 159 12.09 -0.79 2.40
CA GLY A 159 11.72 0.22 3.39
C GLY A 159 11.99 1.63 2.89
N LYS A 160 11.53 2.61 3.66
CA LYS A 160 11.81 4.02 3.38
C LYS A 160 13.31 4.28 3.44
N ARG A 161 13.88 4.73 2.32
CA ARG A 161 15.31 5.00 2.14
C ARG A 161 16.22 3.79 2.35
N TRP A 162 15.66 2.58 2.31
CA TRP A 162 16.50 1.39 2.35
C TRP A 162 17.32 1.30 1.06
N PRO A 163 18.60 0.96 1.15
CA PRO A 163 19.44 0.73 -0.03
C PRO A 163 19.10 -0.59 -0.72
N ASP A 164 18.37 -1.47 -0.06
CA ASP A 164 18.11 -2.83 -0.48
C ASP A 164 16.61 -3.09 -0.72
N MET A 165 16.36 -4.05 -1.59
CA MET A 165 15.06 -4.66 -1.84
C MET A 165 15.22 -6.17 -1.74
N TYR A 166 14.30 -6.85 -1.05
CA TYR A 166 14.37 -8.28 -0.78
C TYR A 166 13.28 -9.01 -1.53
N ARG A 167 13.66 -10.08 -2.23
CA ARG A 167 12.70 -11.03 -2.77
C ARG A 167 12.45 -12.12 -1.73
N VAL A 168 11.20 -12.27 -1.32
CA VAL A 168 10.79 -13.17 -0.24
C VAL A 168 9.60 -14.03 -0.66
N THR A 169 9.40 -15.15 0.06
CA THR A 169 8.14 -15.91 0.11
C THR A 169 7.67 -15.94 1.56
N PHE A 170 6.37 -15.97 1.77
CA PHE A 170 5.80 -16.06 3.12
C PHE A 170 5.54 -17.51 3.45
N GLU A 171 6.14 -17.98 4.54
CA GLU A 171 6.04 -19.37 5.01
C GLU A 171 5.19 -19.42 6.29
N PRO A 172 4.23 -20.36 6.39
CA PRO A 172 3.54 -20.58 7.66
C PRO A 172 4.53 -20.95 8.76
N VAL A 173 4.36 -20.40 9.95
CA VAL A 173 5.04 -20.84 11.17
C VAL A 173 4.07 -21.70 11.97
N ASP A 174 4.56 -22.91 12.37
CA ASP A 174 3.82 -23.85 13.23
C ASP A 174 3.70 -23.36 14.68
#